data_80d26988afc18daaa41de545c60f798c
#
_entry.id   80d26988afc18daaa41de545c60f798c
#
_cell.length_a   1.000
_cell.length_b   1.000
_cell.length_c   1.000
_cell.angle_alpha   90.00
_cell.angle_beta   90.00
_cell.angle_gamma   90.00
#
_symmetry.space_group_name_H-M   'P 1'
#
loop_
_entity.id
_entity.type
_entity.pdbx_description
1 polymer ?
#
loop_
_entity_poly.entity_id
_entity_poly.type
_entity_poly.pdbx_seq_one_letter_code
_entity_poly.pdbx_strand_id
1 'polypeptide(L)'
;ASVYFWVPDIRDEAKGKLREQFHFLKSPAPWFIFSATMFGNAGVFAWFSYVKPYMMYISGFSEALMTFIMMLVGLGMVLGNLLSGRLSGRYTPLRIAVITDFVIVLALLLLFAFGGIKAASLTFAFICCAGLFALSAPLQILLLQNAKGGELLGAAGGQIAFNLGSAIGAYCGGMMLTLGFAYNYVTLPAALLSFSAMSSLLLYGRLKRGVQQQVAPAT
;
A
#
# COMPACT_ATOMS: atom_id res chain seq x y z
N ALA A 1 23.99 -18.67 -13.59
CA ALA A 1 25.17 -19.39 -13.11
C ALA A 1 25.67 -18.86 -11.76
N SER A 2 25.73 -17.54 -11.52
CA SER A 2 26.26 -16.94 -10.27
C SER A 2 25.50 -17.34 -9.01
N VAL A 3 24.17 -17.46 -9.09
CA VAL A 3 23.31 -17.81 -7.94
C VAL A 3 23.62 -19.21 -7.41
N TYR A 4 23.97 -20.15 -8.28
CA TYR A 4 24.27 -21.55 -7.91
C TYR A 4 25.53 -21.69 -7.05
N PHE A 5 26.49 -20.76 -7.18
CA PHE A 5 27.77 -20.79 -6.44
C PHE A 5 27.74 -19.99 -5.13
N TRP A 6 26.80 -19.04 -4.99
CA TRP A 6 26.82 -18.09 -3.86
C TRP A 6 25.68 -18.31 -2.85
N VAL A 7 24.68 -19.12 -3.19
CA VAL A 7 23.61 -19.44 -2.24
C VAL A 7 24.04 -20.65 -1.44
N PRO A 8 24.30 -20.53 -0.12
CA PRO A 8 24.56 -21.70 0.71
C PRO A 8 23.34 -22.62 0.68
N ASP A 9 23.59 -23.93 0.65
CA ASP A 9 22.55 -24.96 0.68
C ASP A 9 21.85 -24.91 2.05
N ILE A 10 20.83 -24.05 2.16
CA ILE A 10 20.00 -23.94 3.34
C ILE A 10 19.10 -25.17 3.30
N ARG A 11 19.55 -26.26 3.96
CA ARG A 11 18.70 -27.41 4.21
C ARG A 11 17.47 -26.94 4.95
N ASP A 12 16.35 -27.05 4.27
CA ASP A 12 15.03 -26.62 4.72
C ASP A 12 14.61 -27.49 5.91
N GLU A 13 14.99 -27.08 7.13
CA GLU A 13 14.48 -27.68 8.37
C GLU A 13 12.98 -27.35 8.57
N ALA A 14 12.42 -26.52 7.71
CA ALA A 14 11.02 -26.09 7.76
C ALA A 14 10.09 -27.01 6.94
N LYS A 15 10.26 -28.32 6.99
CA LYS A 15 9.19 -29.28 6.58
C LYS A 15 8.13 -29.42 7.66
N GLY A 16 7.69 -28.32 8.28
CA GLY A 16 6.41 -28.27 8.97
C GLY A 16 5.30 -28.63 7.97
N LYS A 17 4.39 -29.53 8.34
CA LYS A 17 3.25 -29.92 7.49
C LYS A 17 2.60 -28.64 6.98
N LEU A 18 2.34 -28.54 5.67
CA LEU A 18 1.66 -27.37 5.04
C LEU A 18 0.48 -26.86 5.88
N ARG A 19 -0.24 -27.77 6.56
CA ARG A 19 -1.36 -27.46 7.44
C ARG A 19 -0.93 -26.59 8.66
N GLU A 20 0.28 -26.71 9.16
CA GLU A 20 0.80 -25.91 10.28
C GLU A 20 1.13 -24.49 9.82
N GLN A 21 1.61 -24.34 8.60
CA GLN A 21 1.90 -23.03 7.99
C GLN A 21 0.64 -22.18 7.79
N PHE A 22 -0.55 -22.78 7.65
CA PHE A 22 -1.83 -22.05 7.58
C PHE A 22 -2.39 -21.66 8.94
N HIS A 23 -1.77 -22.07 10.04
CA HIS A 23 -2.32 -21.84 11.38
C HIS A 23 -2.43 -20.33 11.72
N PHE A 24 -1.51 -19.50 11.21
CA PHE A 24 -1.55 -18.05 11.44
C PHE A 24 -2.82 -17.39 10.90
N LEU A 25 -3.47 -17.95 9.86
CA LEU A 25 -4.72 -17.44 9.29
C LEU A 25 -5.94 -17.62 10.22
N LYS A 26 -5.82 -18.42 11.29
CA LYS A 26 -6.87 -18.53 12.31
C LYS A 26 -6.95 -17.30 13.20
N SER A 27 -5.88 -16.50 13.27
CA SER A 27 -5.87 -15.21 13.96
C SER A 27 -6.51 -14.13 13.10
N PRO A 28 -7.24 -13.17 13.67
CA PRO A 28 -7.79 -12.04 12.92
C PRO A 28 -6.71 -11.04 12.43
N ALA A 29 -5.56 -11.00 13.09
CA ALA A 29 -4.51 -10.01 12.83
C ALA A 29 -4.00 -10.02 11.37
N PRO A 30 -3.63 -11.16 10.74
CA PRO A 30 -3.21 -11.20 9.35
C PRO A 30 -4.27 -10.69 8.37
N TRP A 31 -5.56 -10.96 8.63
CA TRP A 31 -6.65 -10.51 7.76
C TRP A 31 -6.79 -8.99 7.72
N PHE A 32 -6.60 -8.30 8.86
CA PHE A 32 -6.57 -6.84 8.87
C PHE A 32 -5.37 -6.29 8.08
N ILE A 33 -4.21 -6.96 8.13
CA ILE A 33 -3.02 -6.53 7.39
C ILE A 33 -3.19 -6.81 5.89
N PHE A 34 -3.74 -7.98 5.51
CA PHE A 34 -4.09 -8.28 4.11
C PHE A 34 -5.11 -7.28 3.55
N SER A 35 -6.15 -6.96 4.32
CA SER A 35 -7.14 -5.94 3.94
C SER A 35 -6.50 -4.57 3.76
N ALA A 36 -5.61 -4.17 4.68
CA ALA A 36 -4.87 -2.91 4.56
C ALA A 36 -3.97 -2.89 3.33
N THR A 37 -3.27 -3.99 3.04
CA THR A 37 -2.43 -4.13 1.85
C THR A 37 -3.26 -4.04 0.58
N MET A 38 -4.38 -4.75 0.52
CA MET A 38 -5.28 -4.77 -0.63
C MET A 38 -5.91 -3.39 -0.87
N PHE A 39 -6.52 -2.80 0.15
CA PHE A 39 -7.21 -1.52 0.00
C PHE A 39 -6.26 -0.34 -0.15
N GLY A 40 -5.10 -0.34 0.51
CA GLY A 40 -4.09 0.71 0.37
C GLY A 40 -3.52 0.74 -1.05
N ASN A 41 -3.24 -0.44 -1.62
CA ASN A 41 -2.81 -0.55 -3.00
C ASN A 41 -3.94 -0.18 -3.97
N ALA A 42 -5.17 -0.67 -3.73
CA ALA A 42 -6.34 -0.34 -4.53
C ALA A 42 -6.59 1.17 -4.58
N GLY A 43 -6.44 1.87 -3.46
CA GLY A 43 -6.63 3.30 -3.38
C GLY A 43 -5.72 4.05 -4.35
N VAL A 44 -4.42 3.84 -4.28
CA VAL A 44 -3.50 4.54 -5.18
C VAL A 44 -3.70 4.09 -6.64
N PHE A 45 -3.91 2.79 -6.91
CA PHE A 45 -4.10 2.27 -8.26
C PHE A 45 -5.40 2.74 -8.91
N ALA A 46 -6.45 3.07 -8.15
CA ALA A 46 -7.67 3.64 -8.70
C ALA A 46 -7.41 4.96 -9.45
N TRP A 47 -6.48 5.77 -8.95
CA TRP A 47 -6.05 7.00 -9.63
C TRP A 47 -4.86 6.75 -10.57
N PHE A 48 -3.84 6.00 -10.13
CA PHE A 48 -2.60 5.81 -10.86
C PHE A 48 -2.79 5.18 -12.24
N SER A 49 -3.75 4.27 -12.39
CA SER A 49 -4.09 3.65 -13.67
C SER A 49 -4.55 4.68 -14.72
N TYR A 50 -5.02 5.83 -14.27
CA TYR A 50 -5.54 6.91 -15.11
C TYR A 50 -4.72 8.19 -15.00
N VAL A 51 -3.49 8.11 -14.50
CA VAL A 51 -2.63 9.26 -14.24
C VAL A 51 -2.32 10.04 -15.52
N LYS A 52 -2.05 9.37 -16.66
CA LYS A 52 -1.79 10.05 -17.93
C LYS A 52 -2.98 10.90 -18.37
N PRO A 53 -4.19 10.35 -18.61
CA PRO A 53 -5.36 11.15 -18.97
C PRO A 53 -5.72 12.18 -17.90
N TYR A 54 -5.56 11.87 -16.62
CA TYR A 54 -5.78 12.84 -15.55
C TYR A 54 -4.88 14.08 -15.72
N MET A 55 -3.58 13.88 -15.88
CA MET A 55 -2.62 14.97 -16.07
C MET A 55 -2.85 15.77 -17.34
N MET A 56 -3.32 15.13 -18.42
CA MET A 56 -3.62 15.82 -19.69
C MET A 56 -4.94 16.59 -19.61
N TYR A 57 -6.02 15.96 -19.18
CA TYR A 57 -7.37 16.55 -19.28
C TYR A 57 -7.77 17.39 -18.08
N ILE A 58 -7.27 17.10 -16.88
CA ILE A 58 -7.58 17.87 -15.68
C ILE A 58 -6.51 18.91 -15.39
N SER A 59 -5.22 18.53 -15.44
CA SER A 59 -4.12 19.43 -15.09
C SER A 59 -3.61 20.25 -16.30
N GLY A 60 -4.03 19.89 -17.53
CA GLY A 60 -3.68 20.64 -18.74
C GLY A 60 -2.21 20.52 -19.16
N PHE A 61 -1.57 19.38 -18.90
CA PHE A 61 -0.24 19.09 -19.40
C PHE A 61 -0.28 18.59 -20.83
N SER A 62 0.71 18.98 -21.64
CA SER A 62 0.88 18.44 -23.00
C SER A 62 1.38 16.99 -22.98
N GLU A 63 1.06 16.23 -24.02
CA GLU A 63 1.53 14.85 -24.15
C GLU A 63 3.07 14.74 -24.14
N ALA A 64 3.77 15.72 -24.71
CA ALA A 64 5.22 15.77 -24.72
C ALA A 64 5.86 15.77 -23.30
N LEU A 65 5.17 16.29 -22.29
CA LEU A 65 5.64 16.34 -20.92
C LEU A 65 5.36 15.05 -20.13
N MET A 66 4.55 14.13 -20.67
CA MET A 66 4.14 12.93 -19.92
C MET A 66 5.32 12.05 -19.50
N THR A 67 6.34 11.92 -20.35
CA THR A 67 7.54 11.14 -20.01
C THR A 67 8.24 11.72 -18.78
N PHE A 68 8.41 13.03 -18.70
CA PHE A 68 9.03 13.70 -17.56
C PHE A 68 8.17 13.59 -16.29
N ILE A 69 6.85 13.70 -16.44
CA ILE A 69 5.91 13.52 -15.31
C ILE A 69 5.99 12.09 -14.78
N MET A 70 6.02 11.08 -15.65
CA MET A 70 6.17 9.69 -15.22
C MET A 70 7.52 9.42 -14.55
N MET A 71 8.60 10.05 -15.04
CA MET A 71 9.91 9.98 -14.37
C MET A 71 9.86 10.60 -12.98
N LEU A 72 9.22 11.76 -12.81
CA LEU A 72 9.04 12.43 -11.51
C LEU A 72 8.24 11.55 -10.54
N VAL A 73 7.15 10.97 -11.00
CA VAL A 73 6.30 10.04 -10.25
C VAL A 73 7.09 8.80 -9.84
N GLY A 74 7.87 8.21 -10.76
CA GLY A 74 8.76 7.10 -10.48
C GLY A 74 9.85 7.44 -9.45
N LEU A 75 10.41 8.64 -9.51
CA LEU A 75 11.33 9.14 -8.50
C LEU A 75 10.66 9.22 -7.11
N GLY A 76 9.40 9.65 -7.07
CA GLY A 76 8.59 9.61 -5.85
C GLY A 76 8.52 8.20 -5.24
N MET A 77 8.25 7.18 -6.07
CA MET A 77 8.23 5.76 -5.63
C MET A 77 9.56 5.33 -5.01
N VAL A 78 10.68 5.66 -5.65
CA VAL A 78 12.03 5.35 -5.13
C VAL A 78 12.26 6.04 -3.78
N LEU A 79 12.00 7.34 -3.70
CA LEU A 79 12.20 8.10 -2.48
C LEU A 79 11.27 7.65 -1.34
N GLY A 80 10.03 7.31 -1.65
CA GLY A 80 9.08 6.75 -0.69
C GLY A 80 9.57 5.44 -0.09
N ASN A 81 10.06 4.53 -0.92
CA ASN A 81 10.62 3.25 -0.46
C ASN A 81 11.87 3.46 0.43
N LEU A 82 12.80 4.33 0.01
CA LEU A 82 14.00 4.64 0.78
C LEU A 82 13.67 5.30 2.13
N LEU A 83 12.71 6.23 2.14
CA LEU A 83 12.26 6.91 3.35
C LEU A 83 11.62 5.91 4.32
N SER A 84 10.75 5.04 3.82
CA SER A 84 10.10 4.00 4.60
C SER A 84 11.11 3.04 5.23
N GLY A 85 12.12 2.61 4.47
CA GLY A 85 13.19 1.77 4.98
C GLY A 85 13.95 2.43 6.14
N ARG A 86 14.30 3.71 6.00
CA ARG A 86 14.95 4.49 7.08
C ARG A 86 14.05 4.66 8.31
N LEU A 87 12.78 4.95 8.11
CA LEU A 87 11.82 5.14 9.20
C LEU A 87 11.54 3.84 9.96
N SER A 88 11.57 2.69 9.27
CA SER A 88 11.35 1.37 9.87
C SER A 88 12.40 1.00 10.94
N GLY A 89 13.57 1.62 10.92
CA GLY A 89 14.57 1.48 11.97
C GLY A 89 14.30 2.32 13.23
N ARG A 90 13.39 3.30 13.16
CA ARG A 90 13.12 4.24 14.28
C ARG A 90 11.70 4.15 14.82
N TYR A 91 10.74 3.77 14.01
CA TYR A 91 9.32 3.75 14.36
C TYR A 91 8.70 2.38 14.13
N THR A 92 7.60 2.09 14.81
CA THR A 92 6.86 0.84 14.61
C THR A 92 6.26 0.79 13.20
N PRO A 93 6.28 -0.37 12.52
CA PRO A 93 5.74 -0.52 11.17
C PRO A 93 4.27 -0.07 11.08
N LEU A 94 3.47 -0.37 12.11
CA LEU A 94 2.07 0.07 12.17
C LEU A 94 1.93 1.60 12.13
N ARG A 95 2.76 2.32 12.89
CA ARG A 95 2.70 3.79 12.92
C ARG A 95 3.08 4.40 11.58
N ILE A 96 4.12 3.85 10.93
CA ILE A 96 4.54 4.30 9.60
C ILE A 96 3.39 4.08 8.60
N ALA A 97 2.81 2.86 8.58
CA ALA A 97 1.74 2.53 7.65
C ALA A 97 0.51 3.44 7.83
N VAL A 98 0.04 3.65 9.06
CA VAL A 98 -1.13 4.51 9.34
C VAL A 98 -0.87 5.97 8.92
N ILE A 99 0.31 6.52 9.23
CA ILE A 99 0.64 7.90 8.84
C ILE A 99 0.75 8.02 7.32
N THR A 100 1.35 7.03 6.66
CA THR A 100 1.50 7.03 5.21
C THR A 100 0.14 6.94 4.53
N ASP A 101 -0.77 6.05 4.97
CA ASP A 101 -2.13 5.97 4.44
C ASP A 101 -2.91 7.28 4.64
N PHE A 102 -2.77 7.90 5.81
CA PHE A 102 -3.38 9.22 6.06
C PHE A 102 -2.89 10.28 5.07
N VAL A 103 -1.58 10.31 4.81
CA VAL A 103 -0.98 11.25 3.83
C VAL A 103 -1.50 10.96 2.42
N ILE A 104 -1.64 9.69 2.04
CA ILE A 104 -2.21 9.30 0.73
C ILE A 104 -3.66 9.76 0.61
N VAL A 105 -4.50 9.50 1.61
CA VAL A 105 -5.91 9.94 1.62
C VAL A 105 -6.00 11.46 1.44
N LEU A 106 -5.21 12.20 2.22
CA LEU A 106 -5.18 13.66 2.12
C LEU A 106 -4.72 14.13 0.74
N ALA A 107 -3.65 13.54 0.20
CA ALA A 107 -3.13 13.88 -1.12
C ALA A 107 -4.14 13.58 -2.24
N LEU A 108 -4.89 12.47 -2.17
CA LEU A 108 -5.93 12.14 -3.13
C LEU A 108 -7.11 13.12 -3.09
N LEU A 109 -7.54 13.54 -1.88
CA LEU A 109 -8.58 14.55 -1.72
C LEU A 109 -8.12 15.94 -2.21
N LEU A 110 -6.87 16.30 -1.96
CA LEU A 110 -6.27 17.54 -2.48
C LEU A 110 -6.07 17.49 -3.99
N LEU A 111 -5.77 16.33 -4.57
CA LEU A 111 -5.78 16.10 -6.00
C LEU A 111 -7.17 16.32 -6.59
N PHE A 112 -8.23 15.85 -5.94
CA PHE A 112 -9.60 16.14 -6.37
C PHE A 112 -9.89 17.65 -6.42
N ALA A 113 -9.52 18.36 -5.35
CA ALA A 113 -9.84 19.78 -5.20
C ALA A 113 -8.97 20.70 -6.07
N PHE A 114 -7.66 20.40 -6.17
CA PHE A 114 -6.67 21.29 -6.77
C PHE A 114 -5.96 20.70 -8.00
N GLY A 115 -6.45 19.58 -8.54
CA GLY A 115 -5.84 18.89 -9.67
C GLY A 115 -5.75 19.71 -10.96
N GLY A 116 -6.59 20.75 -11.13
CA GLY A 116 -6.50 21.72 -12.23
C GLY A 116 -5.28 22.65 -12.16
N ILE A 117 -4.62 22.74 -11.00
CA ILE A 117 -3.42 23.55 -10.83
C ILE A 117 -2.20 22.66 -11.08
N LYS A 118 -1.41 22.94 -12.13
CA LYS A 118 -0.27 22.11 -12.56
C LYS A 118 0.71 21.78 -11.43
N ALA A 119 1.12 22.77 -10.65
CA ALA A 119 2.05 22.54 -9.53
C ALA A 119 1.46 21.67 -8.43
N ALA A 120 0.19 21.89 -8.07
CA ALA A 120 -0.51 21.10 -7.07
C ALA A 120 -0.67 19.65 -7.52
N SER A 121 -1.10 19.43 -8.76
CA SER A 121 -1.30 18.08 -9.29
C SER A 121 0.01 17.28 -9.33
N LEU A 122 1.12 17.87 -9.74
CA LEU A 122 2.44 17.23 -9.71
C LEU A 122 2.87 16.87 -8.28
N THR A 123 2.71 17.82 -7.34
CA THR A 123 3.09 17.62 -5.94
C THR A 123 2.30 16.48 -5.30
N PHE A 124 0.97 16.49 -5.44
CA PHE A 124 0.12 15.46 -4.84
C PHE A 124 0.26 14.11 -5.54
N ALA A 125 0.46 14.08 -6.87
CA ALA A 125 0.79 12.87 -7.59
C ALA A 125 2.10 12.23 -7.09
N PHE A 126 3.13 13.04 -6.91
CA PHE A 126 4.41 12.61 -6.35
C PHE A 126 4.22 12.02 -4.94
N ILE A 127 3.46 12.70 -4.07
CA ILE A 127 3.18 12.26 -2.69
C ILE A 127 2.39 10.94 -2.70
N CYS A 128 1.36 10.78 -3.54
CA CYS A 128 0.59 9.55 -3.65
C CYS A 128 1.48 8.36 -4.05
N CYS A 129 2.33 8.55 -5.05
CA CYS A 129 3.20 7.49 -5.56
C CYS A 129 4.36 7.17 -4.60
N ALA A 130 4.91 8.19 -3.92
CA ALA A 130 5.86 7.98 -2.83
C ALA A 130 5.22 7.20 -1.68
N GLY A 131 3.99 7.54 -1.29
CA GLY A 131 3.23 6.86 -0.26
C GLY A 131 2.96 5.39 -0.59
N LEU A 132 2.60 5.07 -1.83
CA LEU A 132 2.36 3.69 -2.27
C LEU A 132 3.56 2.78 -1.95
N PHE A 133 4.75 3.20 -2.33
CA PHE A 133 5.96 2.41 -2.08
C PHE A 133 6.46 2.52 -0.64
N ALA A 134 6.16 3.63 0.05
CA ALA A 134 6.44 3.76 1.47
C ALA A 134 5.61 2.82 2.35
N LEU A 135 4.43 2.38 1.89
CA LEU A 135 3.61 1.36 2.57
C LEU A 135 4.17 -0.06 2.45
N SER A 136 4.89 -0.36 1.39
CA SER A 136 5.31 -1.73 1.05
C SER A 136 6.10 -2.40 2.18
N ALA A 137 7.18 -1.76 2.64
CA ALA A 137 8.05 -2.34 3.68
C ALA A 137 7.33 -2.53 5.03
N PRO A 138 6.63 -1.52 5.61
CA PRO A 138 5.98 -1.70 6.90
C PRO A 138 4.85 -2.74 6.87
N LEU A 139 4.08 -2.84 5.80
CA LEU A 139 3.05 -3.86 5.67
C LEU A 139 3.65 -5.26 5.57
N GLN A 140 4.74 -5.42 4.82
CA GLN A 140 5.47 -6.69 4.73
C GLN A 140 6.03 -7.12 6.09
N ILE A 141 6.62 -6.18 6.84
CA ILE A 141 7.13 -6.45 8.19
C ILE A 141 5.98 -6.87 9.13
N LEU A 142 4.83 -6.17 9.08
CA LEU A 142 3.66 -6.54 9.88
C LEU A 142 3.16 -7.94 9.55
N LEU A 143 3.11 -8.31 8.27
CA LEU A 143 2.71 -9.66 7.84
C LEU A 143 3.65 -10.71 8.40
N LEU A 144 4.96 -10.55 8.22
CA LEU A 144 5.96 -11.49 8.74
C LEU A 144 5.90 -11.64 10.26
N GLN A 145 5.72 -10.54 10.99
CA GLN A 145 5.58 -10.56 12.45
C GLN A 145 4.34 -11.33 12.95
N ASN A 146 3.28 -11.38 12.14
CA ASN A 146 2.02 -12.04 12.48
C ASN A 146 1.85 -13.42 11.80
N ALA A 147 2.78 -13.83 10.95
CA ALA A 147 2.75 -15.10 10.22
C ALA A 147 3.79 -16.11 10.76
N LYS A 148 4.03 -16.12 12.09
CA LYS A 148 5.01 -17.03 12.70
C LYS A 148 4.74 -18.49 12.33
N GLY A 149 5.76 -19.16 11.79
CA GLY A 149 5.65 -20.54 11.28
C GLY A 149 4.99 -20.66 9.90
N GLY A 150 4.61 -19.56 9.28
CA GLY A 150 4.04 -19.47 7.94
C GLY A 150 4.51 -18.22 7.19
N GLU A 151 5.74 -17.78 7.44
CA GLU A 151 6.30 -16.52 6.91
C GLU A 151 6.25 -16.47 5.39
N LEU A 152 6.56 -17.60 4.73
CA LEU A 152 6.51 -17.71 3.27
C LEU A 152 5.06 -17.51 2.74
N LEU A 153 4.08 -18.15 3.39
CA LEU A 153 2.66 -18.00 3.03
C LEU A 153 2.14 -16.59 3.37
N GLY A 154 2.62 -15.98 4.46
CA GLY A 154 2.33 -14.59 4.80
C GLY A 154 2.81 -13.64 3.73
N ALA A 155 4.05 -13.79 3.28
CA ALA A 155 4.64 -12.99 2.20
C ALA A 155 3.89 -13.18 0.86
N ALA A 156 3.61 -14.43 0.49
CA ALA A 156 2.84 -14.75 -0.71
C ALA A 156 1.42 -14.19 -0.66
N GLY A 157 0.73 -14.31 0.49
CA GLY A 157 -0.59 -13.71 0.73
C GLY A 157 -0.57 -12.20 0.61
N GLY A 158 0.47 -11.54 1.13
CA GLY A 158 0.69 -10.10 0.95
C GLY A 158 0.82 -9.70 -0.50
N GLN A 159 1.55 -10.47 -1.31
CA GLN A 159 1.69 -10.23 -2.75
C GLN A 159 0.37 -10.46 -3.51
N ILE A 160 -0.41 -11.47 -3.12
CA ILE A 160 -1.77 -11.70 -3.66
C ILE A 160 -2.66 -10.50 -3.33
N ALA A 161 -2.68 -10.06 -2.07
CA ALA A 161 -3.47 -8.90 -1.64
C ALA A 161 -3.08 -7.62 -2.40
N PHE A 162 -1.78 -7.41 -2.62
CA PHE A 162 -1.25 -6.30 -3.41
C PHE A 162 -1.78 -6.33 -4.87
N ASN A 163 -1.65 -7.46 -5.55
CA ASN A 163 -2.09 -7.60 -6.96
C ASN A 163 -3.62 -7.51 -7.09
N LEU A 164 -4.35 -8.12 -6.17
CA LEU A 164 -5.81 -8.04 -6.14
C LEU A 164 -6.26 -6.58 -5.90
N GLY A 165 -5.57 -5.88 -5.00
CA GLY A 165 -5.77 -4.45 -4.76
C GLY A 165 -5.57 -3.62 -6.02
N SER A 166 -4.49 -3.85 -6.77
CA SER A 166 -4.23 -3.16 -8.04
C SER A 166 -5.38 -3.33 -9.04
N ALA A 167 -5.88 -4.56 -9.18
CA ALA A 167 -6.98 -4.88 -10.08
C ALA A 167 -8.29 -4.20 -9.64
N ILE A 168 -8.65 -4.31 -8.36
CA ILE A 168 -9.84 -3.68 -7.78
C ILE A 168 -9.74 -2.15 -7.94
N GLY A 169 -8.59 -1.56 -7.65
CA GLY A 169 -8.36 -0.13 -7.79
C GLY A 169 -8.58 0.34 -9.22
N ALA A 170 -7.89 -0.28 -10.18
CA ALA A 170 -8.05 0.07 -11.59
C ALA A 170 -9.50 -0.07 -12.07
N TYR A 171 -10.22 -1.10 -11.62
CA TYR A 171 -11.63 -1.31 -11.92
C TYR A 171 -12.50 -0.18 -11.32
N CYS A 172 -12.33 0.15 -10.04
CA CYS A 172 -13.08 1.22 -9.37
C CYS A 172 -12.85 2.59 -10.01
N GLY A 173 -11.60 2.90 -10.40
CA GLY A 173 -11.29 4.12 -11.14
C GLY A 173 -11.96 4.14 -12.51
N GLY A 174 -11.88 3.02 -13.27
CA GLY A 174 -12.52 2.86 -14.57
C GLY A 174 -14.03 2.95 -14.52
N MET A 175 -14.67 2.45 -13.46
CA MET A 175 -16.11 2.53 -13.25
C MET A 175 -16.60 3.99 -13.22
N MET A 176 -15.84 4.92 -12.60
CA MET A 176 -16.18 6.35 -12.63
C MET A 176 -16.23 6.88 -14.06
N LEU A 177 -15.29 6.47 -14.90
CA LEU A 177 -15.20 6.92 -16.28
C LEU A 177 -16.32 6.32 -17.16
N THR A 178 -16.66 5.05 -16.96
CA THR A 178 -17.78 4.40 -17.67
C THR A 178 -19.13 4.99 -17.30
N LEU A 179 -19.26 5.53 -16.10
CA LEU A 179 -20.46 6.29 -15.66
C LEU A 179 -20.49 7.72 -16.21
N GLY A 180 -19.50 8.14 -17.00
CA GLY A 180 -19.44 9.46 -17.64
C GLY A 180 -18.87 10.57 -16.76
N PHE A 181 -18.29 10.23 -15.60
CA PHE A 181 -17.62 11.24 -14.76
C PHE A 181 -16.28 11.67 -15.36
N ALA A 182 -15.88 12.91 -15.07
CA ALA A 182 -14.57 13.43 -15.47
C ALA A 182 -13.42 12.74 -14.70
N TYR A 183 -12.20 12.80 -15.24
CA TYR A 183 -11.02 12.11 -14.68
C TYR A 183 -10.67 12.52 -13.25
N ASN A 184 -11.05 13.71 -12.78
CA ASN A 184 -10.84 14.10 -11.39
C ASN A 184 -11.63 13.22 -10.40
N TYR A 185 -12.78 12.68 -10.80
CA TYR A 185 -13.61 11.83 -9.93
C TYR A 185 -12.99 10.47 -9.61
N VAL A 186 -11.99 10.00 -10.37
CA VAL A 186 -11.28 8.75 -10.05
C VAL A 186 -10.53 8.81 -8.70
N THR A 187 -10.23 10.03 -8.21
CA THR A 187 -9.58 10.22 -6.92
C THR A 187 -10.50 9.97 -5.72
N LEU A 188 -11.82 10.03 -5.90
CA LEU A 188 -12.79 9.78 -4.81
C LEU A 188 -12.83 8.31 -4.38
N PRO A 189 -13.08 7.31 -5.29
CA PRO A 189 -12.93 5.91 -4.90
C PRO A 189 -11.51 5.59 -4.44
N ALA A 190 -10.49 6.24 -5.00
CA ALA A 190 -9.11 6.11 -4.56
C ALA A 190 -8.96 6.51 -3.08
N ALA A 191 -9.47 7.66 -2.67
CA ALA A 191 -9.43 8.14 -1.29
C ALA A 191 -10.24 7.25 -0.36
N LEU A 192 -11.42 6.75 -0.78
CA LEU A 192 -12.25 5.87 0.00
C LEU A 192 -11.57 4.52 0.28
N LEU A 193 -10.94 3.93 -0.73
CA LEU A 193 -10.20 2.68 -0.60
C LEU A 193 -8.97 2.86 0.32
N SER A 194 -8.19 3.92 0.15
CA SER A 194 -7.07 4.23 1.05
C SER A 194 -7.53 4.49 2.48
N PHE A 195 -8.68 5.15 2.69
CA PHE A 195 -9.27 5.33 4.01
C PHE A 195 -9.69 4.00 4.64
N SER A 196 -10.19 3.06 3.84
CA SER A 196 -10.52 1.69 4.29
C SER A 196 -9.28 0.93 4.74
N ALA A 197 -8.14 1.12 4.05
CA ALA A 197 -6.84 0.55 4.45
C ALA A 197 -6.39 1.13 5.81
N MET A 198 -6.41 2.45 5.96
CA MET A 198 -6.09 3.12 7.22
C MET A 198 -6.98 2.61 8.37
N SER A 199 -8.28 2.46 8.13
CA SER A 199 -9.24 1.94 9.11
C SER A 199 -8.90 0.52 9.54
N SER A 200 -8.52 -0.35 8.59
CA SER A 200 -8.07 -1.73 8.88
C SER A 200 -6.82 -1.75 9.76
N LEU A 201 -5.86 -0.87 9.51
CA LEU A 201 -4.65 -0.75 10.33
C LEU A 201 -4.94 -0.23 11.73
N LEU A 202 -5.85 0.73 11.88
CA LEU A 202 -6.26 1.24 13.18
C LEU A 202 -7.00 0.16 14.00
N LEU A 203 -7.85 -0.64 13.36
CA LEU A 203 -8.51 -1.79 14.01
C LEU A 203 -7.51 -2.85 14.44
N TYR A 204 -6.54 -3.18 13.58
CA TYR A 204 -5.42 -4.06 13.95
C TYR A 204 -4.66 -3.53 15.17
N GLY A 205 -4.38 -2.23 15.20
CA GLY A 205 -3.69 -1.58 16.32
C GLY A 205 -4.46 -1.69 17.65
N ARG A 206 -5.80 -1.55 17.60
CA ARG A 206 -6.67 -1.74 18.77
C ARG A 206 -6.66 -3.18 19.27
N LEU A 207 -6.79 -4.16 18.38
CA LEU A 207 -6.71 -5.58 18.71
C LEU A 207 -5.41 -5.93 19.41
N LYS A 208 -4.27 -5.47 18.88
CA LYS A 208 -2.95 -5.74 19.45
C LYS A 208 -2.82 -5.19 20.87
N ARG A 209 -3.34 -3.99 21.15
CA ARG A 209 -3.33 -3.38 22.48
C ARG A 209 -4.21 -4.16 23.47
N GLY A 210 -5.41 -4.59 23.06
CA GLY A 210 -6.32 -5.38 23.90
C GLY A 210 -5.70 -6.68 24.34
N VAL A 211 -5.03 -7.40 23.43
CA VAL A 211 -4.33 -8.66 23.78
C VAL A 211 -3.17 -8.41 24.75
N GLN A 212 -2.41 -7.34 24.58
CA GLN A 212 -1.30 -7.01 25.48
C GLN A 212 -1.78 -6.65 26.89
N GLN A 213 -2.92 -5.98 27.04
CA GLN A 213 -3.51 -5.64 28.35
C GLN A 213 -4.04 -6.86 29.10
N GLN A 214 -4.52 -7.89 28.38
CA GLN A 214 -5.00 -9.13 29.00
C GLN A 214 -3.87 -10.05 29.47
N VAL A 215 -2.67 -9.91 28.90
CA VAL A 215 -1.49 -10.73 29.22
C VAL A 215 -0.61 -10.06 30.30
N ALA A 216 -0.78 -8.77 30.56
CA ALA A 216 -0.08 -8.08 31.64
C ALA A 216 -0.65 -8.56 33.01
N PRO A 217 0.14 -9.18 33.91
CA PRO A 217 -0.34 -9.55 35.24
C PRO A 217 -0.78 -8.29 35.98
N ALA A 218 -1.92 -8.38 36.66
CA ALA A 218 -2.36 -7.35 37.60
C ALA A 218 -1.30 -7.27 38.74
N THR A 219 -0.45 -6.22 38.65
CA THR A 219 0.48 -5.85 39.73
C THR A 219 -0.23 -4.96 40.74
#